data_3c78cfb5880cc634f0f0ccda295dad88
#
_entry.id   3c78cfb5880cc634f0f0ccda295dad88
#
_cell.length_a   1.000
_cell.length_b   1.000
_cell.length_c   1.000
_cell.angle_alpha   90.00
_cell.angle_beta   90.00
_cell.angle_gamma   90.00
#
_symmetry.space_group_name_H-M   'P 1'
#
loop_
_entity.id
_entity.type
_entity.pdbx_description
1 polymer ?
#
loop_
_entity_poly.entity_id
_entity_poly.type
_entity_poly.pdbx_seq_one_letter_code
_entity_poly.pdbx_strand_id
1 'polypeptide(L)'
;MKTIARLLAGIATIMIFQYAGLAQINTISGDKEWKSHTAFLQNTPEADYIIRIGDIDNLGFGWPDGFDPFCGRMTDVHAYPWDAAKDDMAGFDRILLSSKFNPAKTQACGADGYSLSYDASKSKPVTYSIPTDKLKVASVKNAYLQLFIDDFQSPSLCSKYQVTVNGTRFVECEKVINAIDQTGPVGKLITVPVPEEFLASLTGKAALLLKIDEANGAADGIAIDFIRLLINRKRENTCKGNIQGFVIDRSSNRPVANASVTLADKTSIRTNAEGKFVLQDLPTGFEVLTAAAPGYNDGTATADIGVGDDNPEVIIYLEQGRQVVFDKMEITVGESVELNNILFDQAKAEIKETSKPELDKVLAFLKANTDAEIELSGHTSSEGDAAFNRSLSYKRVKACRDYIVSKGIDPGRILVYGYGPDRPVVSNDTESNRAKNRRVEMRLLKL
;
A
#
# COMPACT_ATOMS: atom_id res chain seq x y z
N MET A 1 17.29 -54.41 54.33
CA MET A 1 15.91 -53.92 54.18
C MET A 1 15.91 -53.03 52.90
N LYS A 2 15.15 -53.45 51.91
CA LYS A 2 15.16 -52.92 50.55
C LYS A 2 14.33 -51.67 50.41
N THR A 3 14.93 -50.57 49.97
CA THR A 3 14.20 -49.33 49.64
C THR A 3 14.06 -49.23 48.12
N ILE A 4 12.82 -49.26 47.65
CA ILE A 4 12.45 -49.16 46.24
C ILE A 4 12.45 -47.70 45.83
N ALA A 5 13.36 -47.32 44.93
CA ALA A 5 13.29 -46.02 44.23
C ALA A 5 12.30 -46.12 43.09
N ARG A 6 11.23 -45.38 43.11
CA ARG A 6 10.31 -45.18 42.01
C ARG A 6 10.87 -44.09 41.07
N LEU A 7 11.20 -44.46 39.87
CA LEU A 7 11.53 -43.58 38.76
C LEU A 7 10.20 -43.03 38.20
N LEU A 8 9.93 -41.75 38.40
CA LEU A 8 8.87 -41.03 37.69
C LEU A 8 9.46 -40.54 36.40
N ALA A 9 9.14 -41.25 35.30
CA ALA A 9 9.37 -40.75 33.98
C ALA A 9 8.29 -39.70 33.63
N GLY A 10 8.62 -38.44 33.77
CA GLY A 10 7.81 -37.34 33.27
C GLY A 10 7.90 -37.29 31.78
N ILE A 11 6.84 -37.73 31.09
CA ILE A 11 6.66 -37.48 29.67
C ILE A 11 6.33 -35.99 29.53
N ALA A 12 7.33 -35.18 29.21
CA ALA A 12 7.13 -33.83 28.75
C ALA A 12 6.53 -33.93 27.35
N THR A 13 5.22 -33.76 27.24
CA THR A 13 4.56 -33.57 25.97
C THR A 13 4.97 -32.16 25.50
N ILE A 14 6.03 -32.11 24.68
CA ILE A 14 6.38 -30.92 23.93
C ILE A 14 5.24 -30.73 22.91
N MET A 15 4.31 -29.84 23.18
CA MET A 15 3.41 -29.32 22.17
C MET A 15 4.28 -28.56 21.17
N ILE A 16 4.66 -29.24 20.09
CA ILE A 16 5.20 -28.58 18.91
C ILE A 16 4.03 -27.80 18.31
N PHE A 17 3.92 -26.53 18.64
CA PHE A 17 3.19 -25.59 17.79
C PHE A 17 3.95 -25.55 16.46
N GLN A 18 3.52 -26.38 15.53
CA GLN A 18 3.93 -26.24 14.14
C GLN A 18 3.34 -24.91 13.65
N TYR A 19 4.16 -23.89 13.59
CA TYR A 19 3.83 -22.69 12.84
C TYR A 19 3.59 -23.12 11.40
N ALA A 20 2.39 -22.89 10.88
CA ALA A 20 2.04 -23.22 9.51
C ALA A 20 2.98 -22.52 8.48
N GLY A 21 3.63 -21.42 8.89
CA GLY A 21 4.67 -20.74 8.14
C GLY A 21 5.94 -21.59 7.93
N LEU A 22 6.47 -22.22 8.99
CA LEU A 22 7.66 -23.10 8.89
C LEU A 22 7.44 -24.30 7.96
N ALA A 23 6.20 -24.85 7.92
CA ALA A 23 5.88 -25.94 6.98
C ALA A 23 5.88 -25.43 5.52
N GLN A 24 5.56 -24.19 5.30
CA GLN A 24 5.57 -23.55 3.98
C GLN A 24 7.02 -23.28 3.52
N ILE A 25 7.88 -22.78 4.40
CA ILE A 25 9.31 -22.54 4.10
C ILE A 25 10.05 -23.86 3.83
N ASN A 26 9.81 -24.91 4.61
CA ASN A 26 10.44 -26.21 4.38
C ASN A 26 10.02 -26.90 3.07
N THR A 27 8.82 -26.59 2.56
CA THR A 27 8.39 -27.03 1.24
C THR A 27 9.01 -26.18 0.13
N ILE A 28 9.38 -24.96 0.44
CA ILE A 28 9.90 -23.95 -0.47
C ILE A 28 11.38 -24.19 -0.80
N SER A 29 12.21 -24.42 0.19
CA SER A 29 13.67 -24.48 0.02
C SER A 29 14.19 -25.75 -0.68
N GLY A 30 13.36 -26.70 -1.00
CA GLY A 30 13.73 -27.96 -1.66
C GLY A 30 12.94 -28.29 -2.92
N ASP A 31 11.95 -27.47 -3.29
CA ASP A 31 11.01 -27.82 -4.34
C ASP A 31 11.45 -27.29 -5.71
N LYS A 32 11.50 -28.19 -6.70
CA LYS A 32 11.77 -27.80 -8.10
C LYS A 32 10.71 -26.84 -8.67
N GLU A 33 9.51 -26.77 -8.08
CA GLU A 33 8.46 -25.84 -8.49
C GLU A 33 8.81 -24.37 -8.18
N TRP A 34 9.69 -24.12 -7.21
CA TRP A 34 10.17 -22.77 -6.93
C TRP A 34 11.09 -22.23 -8.03
N LYS A 35 11.88 -23.09 -8.62
CA LYS A 35 12.67 -22.79 -9.79
C LYS A 35 11.84 -22.64 -11.07
N SER A 36 10.56 -22.99 -11.05
CA SER A 36 9.64 -22.78 -12.18
C SER A 36 9.03 -21.38 -12.23
N HIS A 37 9.38 -20.50 -11.28
CA HIS A 37 9.06 -19.07 -11.27
C HIS A 37 7.57 -18.69 -11.20
N THR A 38 6.67 -19.66 -11.13
CA THR A 38 5.24 -19.39 -10.97
C THR A 38 4.57 -20.46 -10.13
N ALA A 39 3.90 -20.08 -9.05
CA ALA A 39 3.08 -20.96 -8.24
C ALA A 39 1.64 -20.45 -8.19
N PHE A 40 0.70 -21.40 -8.22
CA PHE A 40 -0.73 -21.14 -8.06
C PHE A 40 -1.27 -22.01 -6.92
N LEU A 41 -1.49 -21.39 -5.76
CA LEU A 41 -1.97 -22.05 -4.55
C LEU A 41 -3.45 -21.73 -4.33
N GLN A 42 -4.21 -22.71 -3.83
CA GLN A 42 -5.65 -22.57 -3.57
C GLN A 42 -5.98 -22.98 -2.14
N ASN A 43 -7.00 -22.32 -1.56
CA ASN A 43 -7.52 -22.65 -0.24
C ASN A 43 -6.42 -22.68 0.85
N THR A 44 -5.50 -21.74 0.78
CA THR A 44 -4.45 -21.61 1.80
C THR A 44 -5.04 -21.04 3.09
N PRO A 45 -4.36 -21.18 4.23
CA PRO A 45 -4.73 -20.46 5.46
C PRO A 45 -4.75 -18.94 5.26
N GLU A 46 -3.89 -18.41 4.40
CA GLU A 46 -3.67 -16.97 4.21
C GLU A 46 -4.64 -16.33 3.21
N ALA A 47 -5.06 -17.06 2.17
CA ALA A 47 -5.95 -16.53 1.13
C ALA A 47 -6.66 -17.67 0.39
N ASP A 48 -7.75 -17.34 -0.32
CA ASP A 48 -8.43 -18.32 -1.18
C ASP A 48 -7.55 -18.72 -2.36
N TYR A 49 -6.80 -17.75 -2.92
CA TYR A 49 -5.80 -17.99 -3.95
C TYR A 49 -4.55 -17.16 -3.69
N ILE A 50 -3.39 -17.76 -3.93
CA ILE A 50 -2.10 -17.07 -3.99
C ILE A 50 -1.48 -17.38 -5.34
N ILE A 51 -1.17 -16.34 -6.10
CA ILE A 51 -0.41 -16.43 -7.34
C ILE A 51 0.93 -15.80 -7.06
N ARG A 52 2.00 -16.55 -7.26
CA ARG A 52 3.37 -16.07 -7.09
C ARG A 52 4.13 -16.19 -8.39
N ILE A 53 4.94 -15.18 -8.66
CA ILE A 53 5.99 -15.18 -9.68
C ILE A 53 7.31 -14.78 -9.01
N GLY A 54 8.44 -15.27 -9.53
CA GLY A 54 9.74 -15.20 -8.90
C GLY A 54 9.98 -16.37 -7.95
N ASP A 55 11.21 -16.72 -7.70
CA ASP A 55 11.60 -17.68 -6.68
C ASP A 55 11.78 -17.00 -5.32
N ILE A 56 12.04 -17.75 -4.30
CA ILE A 56 12.14 -17.21 -2.94
C ILE A 56 13.50 -17.62 -2.40
N ASP A 57 14.52 -16.95 -2.85
CA ASP A 57 15.90 -17.26 -2.47
C ASP A 57 16.69 -16.02 -2.00
N ASN A 58 16.02 -14.86 -1.88
CA ASN A 58 16.64 -13.58 -1.55
C ASN A 58 17.70 -13.19 -2.58
N LEU A 59 17.33 -13.19 -3.86
CA LEU A 59 18.23 -12.87 -4.98
C LEU A 59 19.49 -13.76 -5.02
N GLY A 60 19.39 -15.02 -4.56
CA GLY A 60 20.52 -15.95 -4.46
C GLY A 60 21.41 -15.76 -3.23
N PHE A 61 21.17 -14.75 -2.37
CA PHE A 61 21.92 -14.58 -1.12
C PHE A 61 21.52 -15.56 -0.02
N GLY A 62 20.33 -16.18 -0.16
CA GLY A 62 19.72 -17.00 0.89
C GLY A 62 19.14 -16.14 2.02
N TRP A 63 18.52 -16.81 2.98
CA TRP A 63 17.84 -16.15 4.09
C TRP A 63 18.68 -16.20 5.36
N PRO A 64 18.65 -15.13 6.19
CA PRO A 64 19.22 -15.19 7.54
C PRO A 64 18.61 -16.33 8.35
N ASP A 65 19.35 -16.88 9.31
CA ASP A 65 18.89 -17.98 10.17
C ASP A 65 17.57 -17.61 10.87
N GLY A 66 16.54 -18.42 10.64
CA GLY A 66 15.22 -18.22 11.23
C GLY A 66 14.39 -17.09 10.61
N PHE A 67 14.85 -16.46 9.54
CA PHE A 67 14.08 -15.44 8.82
C PHE A 67 12.95 -16.08 8.01
N ASP A 68 11.76 -15.52 8.13
CA ASP A 68 10.59 -15.86 7.32
C ASP A 68 10.30 -14.69 6.36
N PRO A 69 10.47 -14.85 5.05
CA PRO A 69 10.23 -13.76 4.08
C PRO A 69 8.79 -13.26 4.06
N PHE A 70 7.84 -13.99 4.65
CA PHE A 70 6.44 -13.59 4.77
C PHE A 70 6.08 -12.99 6.12
N CYS A 71 6.98 -13.12 7.10
CA CYS A 71 6.77 -12.71 8.50
C CYS A 71 7.91 -11.86 9.06
N GLY A 72 9.01 -11.72 8.32
CA GLY A 72 10.18 -10.96 8.74
C GLY A 72 9.98 -9.45 8.58
N ARG A 73 10.86 -8.68 9.22
CA ARG A 73 10.94 -7.22 9.02
C ARG A 73 11.67 -6.92 7.72
N MET A 74 12.96 -7.11 7.72
CA MET A 74 13.88 -6.92 6.59
C MET A 74 15.06 -7.88 6.75
N THR A 75 15.76 -8.17 5.66
CA THR A 75 16.97 -8.98 5.68
C THR A 75 18.15 -8.20 6.27
N ASP A 76 19.25 -8.90 6.52
CA ASP A 76 20.54 -8.28 6.73
C ASP A 76 21.04 -7.60 5.45
N VAL A 77 21.96 -6.66 5.58
CA VAL A 77 22.62 -6.02 4.44
C VAL A 77 23.47 -7.06 3.70
N HIS A 78 23.26 -7.21 2.41
CA HIS A 78 24.05 -8.10 1.57
C HIS A 78 25.16 -7.39 0.80
N ALA A 79 25.94 -8.17 0.05
CA ALA A 79 27.02 -7.63 -0.77
C ALA A 79 26.47 -6.73 -1.91
N TYR A 80 27.26 -5.72 -2.26
CA TYR A 80 26.94 -4.77 -3.31
C TYR A 80 28.17 -4.54 -4.22
N PRO A 81 28.05 -4.38 -5.55
CA PRO A 81 26.79 -4.51 -6.32
C PRO A 81 26.29 -5.94 -6.38
N TRP A 82 24.99 -6.11 -6.57
CA TRP A 82 24.38 -7.39 -6.83
C TRP A 82 24.34 -7.68 -8.34
N ASP A 83 24.68 -8.89 -8.73
CA ASP A 83 24.57 -9.39 -10.10
C ASP A 83 23.59 -10.56 -10.14
N ALA A 84 22.58 -10.51 -11.00
CA ALA A 84 21.65 -11.61 -11.21
C ALA A 84 22.40 -12.90 -11.58
N ALA A 85 22.00 -14.03 -11.03
CA ALA A 85 22.56 -15.33 -11.40
C ALA A 85 22.33 -15.59 -12.90
N LYS A 86 23.25 -16.33 -13.54
CA LYS A 86 23.22 -16.55 -15.00
C LYS A 86 22.00 -17.35 -15.47
N ASP A 87 21.39 -18.11 -14.57
CA ASP A 87 20.21 -18.94 -14.80
C ASP A 87 18.91 -18.25 -14.41
N ASP A 88 18.97 -17.05 -13.82
CA ASP A 88 17.78 -16.25 -13.50
C ASP A 88 17.08 -15.79 -14.77
N MET A 89 15.79 -16.01 -14.79
CA MET A 89 14.97 -15.62 -15.93
C MET A 89 14.72 -14.11 -15.95
N ALA A 90 14.73 -13.56 -17.14
CA ALA A 90 14.39 -12.16 -17.36
C ALA A 90 12.99 -11.82 -16.80
N GLY A 91 12.92 -10.88 -15.87
CA GLY A 91 11.67 -10.41 -15.26
C GLY A 91 11.35 -11.03 -13.90
N PHE A 92 12.22 -11.88 -13.40
CA PHE A 92 12.26 -12.34 -12.01
C PHE A 92 13.44 -11.61 -11.38
N ASP A 93 14.05 -11.90 -10.35
CA ASP A 93 15.21 -11.33 -9.65
C ASP A 93 15.94 -10.14 -10.32
N ARG A 94 15.23 -9.29 -11.02
CA ARG A 94 15.86 -8.27 -11.84
C ARG A 94 15.71 -6.87 -11.30
N ILE A 95 16.79 -6.15 -11.49
CA ILE A 95 16.80 -4.71 -11.44
C ILE A 95 15.84 -4.17 -12.51
N LEU A 96 14.85 -3.46 -12.06
CA LEU A 96 13.95 -2.70 -12.92
C LEU A 96 14.61 -1.38 -13.27
N LEU A 97 14.91 -1.24 -14.53
CA LEU A 97 15.56 -0.04 -15.01
C LEU A 97 14.56 0.99 -15.44
N SER A 98 14.89 2.22 -15.12
CA SER A 98 14.11 3.40 -15.47
C SER A 98 14.03 3.59 -16.98
N SER A 99 12.85 3.88 -17.51
CA SER A 99 12.68 4.27 -18.91
C SER A 99 13.34 5.61 -19.27
N LYS A 100 13.68 6.41 -18.26
CA LYS A 100 14.25 7.76 -18.41
C LYS A 100 15.62 7.90 -17.73
N PHE A 101 16.30 6.79 -17.51
CA PHE A 101 17.57 6.78 -16.81
C PHE A 101 18.56 7.82 -17.31
N ASN A 102 19.10 8.62 -16.40
CA ASN A 102 20.10 9.66 -16.67
C ASN A 102 21.25 9.54 -15.64
N PRO A 103 22.41 8.98 -16.04
CA PRO A 103 23.54 8.75 -15.14
C PRO A 103 24.01 10.00 -14.40
N ALA A 104 24.02 11.17 -15.06
CA ALA A 104 24.44 12.42 -14.43
C ALA A 104 23.46 12.86 -13.32
N LYS A 105 22.17 12.63 -13.50
CA LYS A 105 21.14 12.93 -12.52
C LYS A 105 21.20 11.97 -11.33
N THR A 106 21.37 10.69 -11.60
CA THR A 106 21.57 9.66 -10.60
C THR A 106 22.79 9.98 -9.73
N GLN A 107 23.92 10.28 -10.33
CA GLN A 107 25.13 10.67 -9.60
C GLN A 107 24.94 11.94 -8.74
N ALA A 108 24.22 12.94 -9.24
CA ALA A 108 23.91 14.16 -8.49
C ALA A 108 23.01 13.90 -7.27
N CYS A 109 22.26 12.82 -7.27
CA CYS A 109 21.37 12.40 -6.18
C CYS A 109 22.02 11.41 -5.20
N GLY A 110 23.34 11.15 -5.30
CA GLY A 110 24.03 10.21 -4.42
C GLY A 110 23.80 8.75 -4.82
N ALA A 111 23.83 8.50 -6.14
CA ALA A 111 23.64 7.18 -6.71
C ALA A 111 24.46 6.10 -6.02
N ASP A 112 23.87 4.95 -5.86
CA ASP A 112 24.54 3.71 -5.57
C ASP A 112 25.35 3.21 -6.80
N GLY A 113 25.97 2.08 -6.75
CA GLY A 113 26.96 1.66 -7.74
C GLY A 113 26.42 1.07 -9.04
N TYR A 114 25.12 0.80 -9.17
CA TYR A 114 24.57 0.18 -10.38
C TYR A 114 24.74 1.05 -11.62
N SER A 115 24.52 2.35 -11.43
CA SER A 115 24.62 3.34 -12.50
C SER A 115 25.98 3.42 -13.19
N LEU A 116 27.05 2.94 -12.53
CA LEU A 116 28.43 2.98 -13.06
C LEU A 116 28.78 1.76 -13.95
N SER A 117 28.12 0.64 -13.76
CA SER A 117 28.38 -0.61 -14.52
C SER A 117 27.35 -0.87 -15.62
N TYR A 118 26.37 0.00 -15.78
CA TYR A 118 25.15 -0.26 -16.52
C TYR A 118 25.14 0.28 -17.95
N ASP A 119 24.71 -0.56 -18.91
CA ASP A 119 24.45 -0.18 -20.30
C ASP A 119 23.04 0.42 -20.46
N ALA A 120 22.94 1.73 -20.38
CA ALA A 120 21.67 2.48 -20.52
C ALA A 120 20.86 2.12 -21.77
N SER A 121 21.52 1.59 -22.82
CA SER A 121 20.85 1.17 -24.06
C SER A 121 19.97 -0.07 -23.85
N LYS A 122 20.18 -0.83 -22.78
CA LYS A 122 19.44 -2.04 -22.42
C LYS A 122 18.37 -1.80 -21.36
N SER A 123 18.27 -0.55 -20.83
CA SER A 123 17.36 -0.22 -19.77
C SER A 123 15.92 -0.09 -20.26
N LYS A 124 15.10 -1.04 -19.91
CA LYS A 124 13.64 -0.96 -20.10
C LYS A 124 12.97 -1.49 -18.87
N PRO A 125 11.99 -0.79 -18.32
CA PRO A 125 11.21 -1.31 -17.21
C PRO A 125 10.52 -2.60 -17.63
N VAL A 126 10.61 -3.61 -16.76
CA VAL A 126 9.98 -4.91 -16.99
C VAL A 126 8.50 -4.81 -16.66
N THR A 127 7.67 -5.44 -17.47
CA THR A 127 6.26 -5.66 -17.16
C THR A 127 6.12 -7.07 -16.61
N TYR A 128 5.72 -7.19 -15.36
CA TYR A 128 5.44 -8.47 -14.73
C TYR A 128 4.06 -8.96 -15.15
N SER A 129 4.00 -10.18 -15.67
CA SER A 129 2.75 -10.83 -16.06
C SER A 129 2.34 -11.85 -14.99
N ILE A 130 1.39 -11.48 -14.14
CA ILE A 130 0.86 -12.34 -13.09
C ILE A 130 -0.31 -13.12 -13.68
N PRO A 131 -0.20 -14.46 -13.87
CA PRO A 131 -1.24 -15.23 -14.57
C PRO A 131 -2.51 -15.32 -13.72
N THR A 132 -3.64 -14.90 -14.27
CA THR A 132 -4.95 -14.92 -13.60
C THR A 132 -5.98 -15.83 -14.30
N ASP A 133 -5.58 -16.48 -15.38
CA ASP A 133 -6.43 -17.37 -16.19
C ASP A 133 -7.00 -18.57 -15.43
N LYS A 134 -6.30 -19.03 -14.39
CA LYS A 134 -6.72 -20.13 -13.53
C LYS A 134 -7.64 -19.72 -12.38
N LEU A 135 -7.90 -18.42 -12.19
CA LEU A 135 -8.80 -17.96 -11.13
C LEU A 135 -10.24 -18.37 -11.42
N LYS A 136 -10.81 -19.18 -10.53
CA LYS A 136 -12.21 -19.65 -10.59
C LYS A 136 -13.07 -19.00 -9.51
N VAL A 137 -12.85 -17.75 -9.22
CA VAL A 137 -13.58 -17.05 -8.15
C VAL A 137 -14.84 -16.44 -8.72
N ALA A 138 -16.00 -16.82 -8.18
CA ALA A 138 -17.27 -16.21 -8.55
C ALA A 138 -17.34 -14.72 -8.19
N SER A 139 -16.59 -14.30 -7.15
CA SER A 139 -16.39 -12.90 -6.79
C SER A 139 -15.05 -12.71 -6.06
N VAL A 140 -14.26 -11.76 -6.49
CA VAL A 140 -13.10 -11.25 -5.74
C VAL A 140 -13.61 -10.17 -4.78
N LYS A 141 -13.47 -10.42 -3.48
CA LYS A 141 -13.89 -9.47 -2.43
C LYS A 141 -12.78 -8.48 -2.10
N ASN A 142 -11.56 -8.96 -2.07
CA ASN A 142 -10.36 -8.16 -1.87
C ASN A 142 -9.18 -8.85 -2.55
N ALA A 143 -8.15 -8.08 -2.85
CA ALA A 143 -6.87 -8.60 -3.29
C ALA A 143 -5.74 -7.76 -2.70
N TYR A 144 -4.57 -8.37 -2.51
CA TYR A 144 -3.37 -7.72 -2.04
C TYR A 144 -2.20 -8.10 -2.94
N LEU A 145 -1.42 -7.11 -3.30
CA LEU A 145 -0.15 -7.29 -3.99
C LEU A 145 0.96 -7.25 -2.96
N GLN A 146 1.80 -8.28 -2.94
CA GLN A 146 3.02 -8.31 -2.14
C GLN A 146 4.22 -8.33 -3.07
N LEU A 147 5.22 -7.50 -2.76
CA LEU A 147 6.50 -7.42 -3.46
C LEU A 147 7.59 -7.60 -2.42
N PHE A 148 8.49 -8.56 -2.62
CA PHE A 148 9.74 -8.60 -1.87
C PHE A 148 10.76 -7.79 -2.65
N ILE A 149 11.04 -6.60 -2.15
CA ILE A 149 11.90 -5.61 -2.80
C ILE A 149 13.25 -5.61 -2.11
N ASP A 150 14.28 -5.67 -2.90
CA ASP A 150 15.66 -5.50 -2.45
C ASP A 150 16.37 -4.45 -3.33
N ASP A 151 17.52 -3.97 -2.89
CA ASP A 151 18.36 -3.02 -3.59
C ASP A 151 17.56 -1.93 -4.29
N PHE A 152 17.03 -1.04 -3.48
CA PHE A 152 16.08 -0.03 -3.89
C PHE A 152 16.67 1.36 -3.74
N GLN A 153 16.76 2.10 -4.83
CA GLN A 153 17.15 3.50 -4.76
C GLN A 153 15.98 4.36 -4.27
N SER A 154 16.05 4.72 -3.00
CA SER A 154 15.00 5.43 -2.27
C SER A 154 14.65 6.79 -2.90
N PRO A 155 13.38 7.24 -2.79
CA PRO A 155 12.96 8.61 -3.11
C PRO A 155 13.73 9.70 -2.35
N SER A 156 14.26 9.40 -1.16
CA SER A 156 15.20 10.30 -0.45
C SER A 156 16.45 10.62 -1.27
N LEU A 157 16.81 9.78 -2.25
CA LEU A 157 17.87 9.95 -3.22
C LEU A 157 17.37 10.46 -4.58
N CYS A 158 16.30 11.26 -4.62
CA CYS A 158 15.66 11.90 -5.78
C CYS A 158 14.89 10.97 -6.73
N SER A 159 14.74 9.70 -6.46
CA SER A 159 13.94 8.81 -7.30
C SER A 159 12.44 9.06 -7.17
N LYS A 160 11.67 8.69 -8.20
CA LYS A 160 10.20 8.73 -8.15
C LYS A 160 9.62 7.63 -9.01
N TYR A 161 8.96 6.70 -8.37
CA TYR A 161 8.37 5.55 -9.04
C TYR A 161 6.93 5.78 -9.44
N GLN A 162 6.57 5.28 -10.61
CA GLN A 162 5.19 5.14 -11.10
C GLN A 162 4.86 3.66 -11.26
N VAL A 163 3.65 3.30 -10.86
CA VAL A 163 3.15 1.92 -10.95
C VAL A 163 1.90 1.90 -11.80
N THR A 164 1.83 0.95 -12.74
CA THR A 164 0.61 0.73 -13.52
C THR A 164 0.19 -0.74 -13.47
N VAL A 165 -1.12 -0.94 -13.45
CA VAL A 165 -1.76 -2.24 -13.63
C VAL A 165 -2.59 -2.19 -14.90
N ASN A 166 -2.30 -3.08 -15.86
CA ASN A 166 -2.97 -3.10 -17.17
C ASN A 166 -2.95 -1.72 -17.88
N GLY A 167 -1.90 -0.92 -17.67
CA GLY A 167 -1.74 0.43 -18.23
C GLY A 167 -2.44 1.55 -17.44
N THR A 168 -3.21 1.24 -16.41
CA THR A 168 -3.84 2.23 -15.51
C THR A 168 -2.94 2.46 -14.30
N ARG A 169 -2.79 3.73 -13.87
CA ARG A 169 -1.98 4.11 -12.70
C ARG A 169 -2.52 3.47 -11.43
N PHE A 170 -1.62 2.85 -10.65
CA PHE A 170 -1.89 2.28 -9.34
C PHE A 170 -1.28 3.18 -8.25
N VAL A 171 -1.97 4.26 -7.95
CA VAL A 171 -1.48 5.36 -7.10
C VAL A 171 -1.20 4.90 -5.66
N GLU A 172 -1.98 3.99 -5.11
CA GLU A 172 -1.78 3.45 -3.76
C GLU A 172 -0.44 2.70 -3.67
N CYS A 173 -0.09 1.91 -4.69
CA CYS A 173 1.20 1.23 -4.76
C CYS A 173 2.36 2.23 -4.95
N GLU A 174 2.18 3.26 -5.79
CA GLU A 174 3.15 4.34 -5.95
C GLU A 174 3.46 5.03 -4.63
N LYS A 175 2.44 5.30 -3.80
CA LYS A 175 2.61 5.93 -2.49
C LYS A 175 3.45 5.07 -1.56
N VAL A 176 3.19 3.76 -1.51
CA VAL A 176 3.96 2.84 -0.68
C VAL A 176 5.41 2.78 -1.15
N ILE A 177 5.66 2.56 -2.44
CA ILE A 177 7.03 2.49 -2.99
C ILE A 177 7.76 3.83 -2.79
N ASN A 178 7.10 4.96 -3.05
CA ASN A 178 7.71 6.28 -2.90
C ASN A 178 7.86 6.74 -1.44
N ALA A 179 7.35 6.00 -0.47
CA ALA A 179 7.56 6.26 0.96
C ALA A 179 8.70 5.43 1.56
N ILE A 180 9.26 4.46 0.82
CA ILE A 180 10.36 3.64 1.32
C ILE A 180 11.60 4.51 1.47
N ASP A 181 12.11 4.61 2.69
CA ASP A 181 13.40 5.22 2.99
C ASP A 181 14.40 4.11 3.32
N GLN A 182 15.30 3.85 2.39
CA GLN A 182 16.25 2.76 2.49
C GLN A 182 17.62 3.22 2.01
N THR A 183 18.63 2.90 2.79
CA THR A 183 20.03 3.21 2.49
C THR A 183 20.82 1.90 2.46
N GLY A 184 20.85 1.24 1.33
CA GLY A 184 21.62 0.03 1.13
C GLY A 184 20.75 -1.19 0.76
N PRO A 185 21.40 -2.28 0.34
CA PRO A 185 20.76 -3.48 -0.18
C PRO A 185 20.22 -4.33 0.99
N VAL A 186 18.95 -4.17 1.29
CA VAL A 186 18.20 -4.97 2.27
C VAL A 186 16.85 -5.33 1.69
N GLY A 187 16.52 -6.62 1.78
CA GLY A 187 15.23 -7.12 1.31
C GLY A 187 14.11 -6.87 2.31
N LYS A 188 12.95 -6.42 1.82
CA LYS A 188 11.74 -6.24 2.62
C LYS A 188 10.47 -6.55 1.85
N LEU A 189 9.50 -7.12 2.57
CA LEU A 189 8.19 -7.40 2.02
C LEU A 189 7.29 -6.16 2.16
N ILE A 190 6.80 -5.65 1.03
CA ILE A 190 5.74 -4.66 1.01
C ILE A 190 4.40 -5.29 0.66
N THR A 191 3.33 -4.84 1.28
CA THR A 191 1.97 -5.34 1.04
C THR A 191 1.05 -4.18 0.71
N VAL A 192 0.44 -4.19 -0.47
CA VAL A 192 -0.45 -3.12 -0.94
C VAL A 192 -1.82 -3.68 -1.25
N PRO A 193 -2.90 -3.13 -0.68
CA PRO A 193 -4.26 -3.49 -1.08
C PRO A 193 -4.50 -3.08 -2.54
N VAL A 194 -5.05 -4.01 -3.32
CA VAL A 194 -5.44 -3.76 -4.72
C VAL A 194 -6.76 -3.00 -4.73
N PRO A 195 -6.83 -1.79 -5.29
CA PRO A 195 -8.05 -1.01 -5.39
C PRO A 195 -9.17 -1.73 -6.13
N GLU A 196 -10.41 -1.41 -5.77
CA GLU A 196 -11.60 -2.04 -6.35
C GLU A 196 -11.66 -1.94 -7.87
N GLU A 197 -11.13 -0.86 -8.44
CA GLU A 197 -11.09 -0.65 -9.90
C GLU A 197 -10.33 -1.73 -10.66
N PHE A 198 -9.35 -2.37 -10.01
CA PHE A 198 -8.57 -3.45 -10.60
C PHE A 198 -9.14 -4.83 -10.32
N LEU A 199 -10.01 -5.00 -9.28
CA LEU A 199 -10.54 -6.31 -8.89
C LEU A 199 -11.31 -6.99 -10.02
N ALA A 200 -12.10 -6.24 -10.77
CA ALA A 200 -12.83 -6.77 -11.92
C ALA A 200 -11.90 -7.30 -13.03
N SER A 201 -10.68 -6.80 -13.11
CA SER A 201 -9.68 -7.24 -14.10
C SER A 201 -8.94 -8.52 -13.69
N LEU A 202 -9.09 -8.96 -12.44
CA LEU A 202 -8.48 -10.20 -11.95
C LEU A 202 -9.21 -11.46 -12.42
N THR A 203 -10.43 -11.32 -12.91
CA THR A 203 -11.21 -12.43 -13.48
C THR A 203 -11.51 -12.16 -14.95
N GLY A 204 -11.45 -13.20 -15.78
CA GLY A 204 -11.75 -13.07 -17.21
C GLY A 204 -10.62 -12.50 -18.08
N LYS A 205 -9.44 -12.28 -17.54
CA LYS A 205 -8.21 -11.95 -18.30
C LYS A 205 -7.17 -13.05 -18.11
N ALA A 206 -6.24 -13.15 -19.07
CA ALA A 206 -5.16 -14.14 -19.00
C ALA A 206 -4.14 -13.78 -17.92
N ALA A 207 -3.89 -12.51 -17.70
CA ALA A 207 -2.93 -12.03 -16.71
C ALA A 207 -3.25 -10.60 -16.24
N LEU A 208 -2.75 -10.27 -15.05
CA LEU A 208 -2.59 -8.91 -14.56
C LEU A 208 -1.18 -8.44 -14.92
N LEU A 209 -1.09 -7.33 -15.65
CA LEU A 209 0.17 -6.75 -16.10
C LEU A 209 0.59 -5.63 -15.15
N LEU A 210 1.58 -5.91 -14.30
CA LEU A 210 2.17 -4.94 -13.37
C LEU A 210 3.43 -4.35 -13.99
N LYS A 211 3.51 -3.02 -14.08
CA LYS A 211 4.72 -2.30 -14.47
C LYS A 211 5.11 -1.29 -13.39
N ILE A 212 6.36 -1.33 -12.98
CA ILE A 212 6.97 -0.32 -12.11
C ILE A 212 8.05 0.39 -12.95
N ASP A 213 8.07 1.73 -12.90
CA ASP A 213 9.00 2.54 -13.69
C ASP A 213 9.45 3.75 -12.85
N GLU A 214 10.72 4.06 -12.89
CA GLU A 214 11.22 5.29 -12.30
C GLU A 214 11.00 6.46 -13.28
N ALA A 215 10.30 7.49 -12.83
CA ALA A 215 9.70 8.48 -13.71
C ALA A 215 10.57 9.71 -13.98
N ASN A 216 11.53 10.03 -13.11
CA ASN A 216 12.31 11.26 -13.20
C ASN A 216 13.76 11.06 -13.67
N GLY A 217 14.19 9.82 -13.85
CA GLY A 217 15.53 9.47 -14.33
C GLY A 217 16.62 9.51 -13.26
N ALA A 218 16.25 9.56 -11.98
CA ALA A 218 17.22 9.66 -10.87
C ALA A 218 17.64 8.28 -10.33
N ALA A 219 16.83 7.24 -10.56
CA ALA A 219 17.15 5.87 -10.16
C ALA A 219 17.40 4.97 -11.39
N ASP A 220 18.26 4.01 -11.26
CA ASP A 220 18.54 2.97 -12.25
C ASP A 220 17.64 1.75 -12.09
N GLY A 221 17.14 1.45 -10.90
CA GLY A 221 16.17 0.40 -10.74
C GLY A 221 15.89 -0.03 -9.31
N ILE A 222 15.28 -1.17 -9.24
CA ILE A 222 14.99 -1.91 -8.00
C ILE A 222 15.11 -3.41 -8.31
N ALA A 223 15.57 -4.20 -7.36
CA ALA A 223 15.52 -5.65 -7.44
C ALA A 223 14.24 -6.16 -6.78
N ILE A 224 13.64 -7.19 -7.34
CA ILE A 224 12.44 -7.85 -6.81
C ILE A 224 12.69 -9.36 -6.85
N ASP A 225 12.73 -9.98 -5.67
CA ASP A 225 12.91 -11.43 -5.53
C ASP A 225 11.62 -12.16 -5.97
N PHE A 226 10.49 -11.81 -5.39
CA PHE A 226 9.19 -12.37 -5.78
C PHE A 226 8.05 -11.38 -5.70
N ILE A 227 6.98 -11.71 -6.44
CA ILE A 227 5.69 -11.02 -6.38
C ILE A 227 4.61 -12.04 -6.02
N ARG A 228 3.74 -11.71 -5.05
CA ARG A 228 2.56 -12.51 -4.69
C ARG A 228 1.30 -11.68 -4.88
N LEU A 229 0.30 -12.27 -5.53
CA LEU A 229 -1.06 -11.75 -5.59
C LEU A 229 -1.96 -12.63 -4.72
N LEU A 230 -2.45 -12.08 -3.62
CA LEU A 230 -3.35 -12.75 -2.68
C LEU A 230 -4.79 -12.35 -2.97
N ILE A 231 -5.65 -13.32 -3.23
CA ILE A 231 -7.08 -13.11 -3.51
C ILE A 231 -7.88 -13.59 -2.33
N ASN A 232 -8.78 -12.73 -1.84
CA ASN A 232 -9.59 -12.97 -0.64
C ASN A 232 -8.71 -13.33 0.56
N ARG A 233 -7.80 -12.42 0.93
CA ARG A 233 -6.86 -12.58 2.05
C ARG A 233 -7.61 -12.75 3.36
N LYS A 234 -7.14 -13.71 4.17
CA LYS A 234 -7.66 -14.05 5.51
C LYS A 234 -6.68 -13.50 6.55
N ARG A 235 -7.01 -12.36 7.16
CA ARG A 235 -6.11 -11.63 8.07
C ARG A 235 -5.75 -12.40 9.35
N GLU A 236 -6.64 -13.26 9.81
CA GLU A 236 -6.44 -14.06 11.03
C GLU A 236 -5.27 -15.06 10.92
N ASN A 237 -4.87 -15.39 9.71
CA ASN A 237 -3.83 -16.39 9.43
C ASN A 237 -2.51 -15.76 8.94
N THR A 238 -2.26 -14.50 9.26
CA THR A 238 -1.00 -13.81 8.94
C THR A 238 -0.16 -13.61 10.21
N CYS A 239 1.15 -13.54 10.05
CA CYS A 239 2.03 -13.12 11.14
C CYS A 239 1.66 -11.71 11.59
N LYS A 240 1.70 -11.46 12.88
CA LYS A 240 1.21 -10.22 13.49
C LYS A 240 2.23 -9.60 14.41
N GLY A 241 2.27 -8.27 14.38
CA GLY A 241 3.03 -7.46 15.30
C GLY A 241 2.25 -6.23 15.75
N ASN A 242 2.76 -5.56 16.76
CA ASN A 242 2.19 -4.34 17.30
C ASN A 242 3.18 -3.20 17.09
N ILE A 243 2.68 -2.01 16.84
CA ILE A 243 3.48 -0.79 16.81
C ILE A 243 2.86 0.29 17.68
N GLN A 244 3.70 1.13 18.22
CA GLN A 244 3.30 2.32 18.95
C GLN A 244 4.10 3.51 18.43
N GLY A 245 3.59 4.71 18.67
CA GLY A 245 4.29 5.91 18.27
C GLY A 245 3.61 7.18 18.68
N PHE A 246 4.14 8.29 18.17
CA PHE A 246 3.65 9.62 18.47
C PHE A 246 3.45 10.43 17.17
N VAL A 247 2.46 11.32 17.22
CA VAL A 247 2.28 12.36 16.23
C VAL A 247 2.71 13.68 16.85
N ILE A 248 3.66 14.35 16.21
CA ILE A 248 4.35 15.54 16.74
C ILE A 248 4.26 16.69 15.72
N ASP A 249 3.91 17.87 16.19
CA ASP A 249 4.05 19.10 15.41
C ASP A 249 5.55 19.42 15.23
N ARG A 250 6.00 19.43 13.98
CA ARG A 250 7.43 19.60 13.63
C ARG A 250 7.99 20.95 14.09
N SER A 251 7.16 22.00 14.07
CA SER A 251 7.61 23.37 14.38
C SER A 251 7.76 23.62 15.88
N SER A 252 6.79 23.13 16.66
CA SER A 252 6.74 23.36 18.11
C SER A 252 7.26 22.20 18.94
N ASN A 253 7.52 21.05 18.33
CA ASN A 253 7.88 19.79 18.95
C ASN A 253 6.85 19.35 20.03
N ARG A 254 5.59 19.74 19.86
CA ARG A 254 4.49 19.38 20.76
C ARG A 254 3.67 18.19 20.20
N PRO A 255 3.10 17.37 21.10
CA PRO A 255 2.24 16.29 20.67
C PRO A 255 0.96 16.82 19.99
N VAL A 256 0.50 16.12 18.97
CA VAL A 256 -0.76 16.42 18.28
C VAL A 256 -1.80 15.41 18.72
N ALA A 257 -2.71 15.87 19.59
CA ALA A 257 -3.82 15.06 20.09
C ALA A 257 -4.92 14.90 19.02
N ASN A 258 -5.64 13.76 19.09
CA ASN A 258 -6.77 13.46 18.21
C ASN A 258 -6.42 13.42 16.70
N ALA A 259 -5.12 13.31 16.36
CA ALA A 259 -4.71 13.07 14.99
C ALA A 259 -5.14 11.66 14.55
N SER A 260 -5.63 11.53 13.33
CA SER A 260 -5.95 10.22 12.74
C SER A 260 -4.68 9.61 12.17
N VAL A 261 -4.28 8.43 12.64
CA VAL A 261 -3.19 7.62 12.08
C VAL A 261 -3.79 6.48 11.29
N THR A 262 -3.48 6.39 10.01
CA THR A 262 -4.12 5.46 9.07
C THR A 262 -3.07 4.66 8.30
N LEU A 263 -3.28 3.35 8.18
CA LEU A 263 -2.49 2.43 7.39
C LEU A 263 -3.00 2.34 5.94
N ALA A 264 -2.20 1.76 5.06
CA ALA A 264 -2.57 1.57 3.64
C ALA A 264 -3.89 0.80 3.45
N ASP A 265 -4.21 -0.14 4.33
CA ASP A 265 -5.45 -0.92 4.31
C ASP A 265 -6.65 -0.21 4.95
N LYS A 266 -6.49 1.07 5.32
CA LYS A 266 -7.49 1.95 5.96
C LYS A 266 -7.79 1.63 7.43
N THR A 267 -7.05 0.72 8.06
CA THR A 267 -7.05 0.62 9.53
C THR A 267 -6.62 1.96 10.11
N SER A 268 -7.40 2.51 11.03
CA SER A 268 -7.18 3.86 11.54
C SER A 268 -7.41 3.93 13.04
N ILE A 269 -6.60 4.72 13.72
CA ILE A 269 -6.72 5.04 15.14
C ILE A 269 -6.50 6.54 15.36
N ARG A 270 -6.96 7.06 16.50
CA ARG A 270 -6.67 8.44 16.92
C ARG A 270 -5.65 8.48 18.02
N THR A 271 -4.80 9.51 17.98
CA THR A 271 -3.85 9.78 19.05
C THR A 271 -4.58 10.26 20.32
N ASN A 272 -4.03 9.90 21.48
CA ASN A 272 -4.48 10.38 22.78
C ASN A 272 -3.99 11.84 23.05
N ALA A 273 -4.19 12.33 24.27
CA ALA A 273 -3.80 13.71 24.66
C ALA A 273 -2.28 13.95 24.58
N GLU A 274 -1.49 12.92 24.75
CA GLU A 274 -0.02 12.93 24.64
C GLU A 274 0.46 12.69 23.22
N GLY A 275 -0.44 12.72 22.22
CA GLY A 275 -0.11 12.43 20.82
C GLY A 275 0.24 10.97 20.52
N LYS A 276 0.07 10.07 21.50
CA LYS A 276 0.43 8.66 21.39
C LYS A 276 -0.66 7.86 20.66
N PHE A 277 -0.22 6.91 19.83
CA PHE A 277 -1.06 5.87 19.25
C PHE A 277 -0.48 4.48 19.49
N VAL A 278 -1.35 3.44 19.47
CA VAL A 278 -0.96 2.03 19.54
C VAL A 278 -1.83 1.27 18.54
N LEU A 279 -1.19 0.57 17.61
CA LEU A 279 -1.84 -0.30 16.64
C LEU A 279 -1.44 -1.74 16.93
N GLN A 280 -2.43 -2.61 17.07
CA GLN A 280 -2.25 -4.01 17.46
C GLN A 280 -2.69 -4.95 16.33
N ASP A 281 -2.18 -6.19 16.39
CA ASP A 281 -2.53 -7.27 15.46
C ASP A 281 -2.33 -6.92 13.98
N LEU A 282 -1.32 -6.08 13.68
CA LEU A 282 -0.99 -5.70 12.32
C LEU A 282 -0.26 -6.84 11.60
N PRO A 283 -0.52 -7.04 10.31
CA PRO A 283 0.34 -7.90 9.49
C PRO A 283 1.79 -7.43 9.56
N THR A 284 2.72 -8.38 9.63
CA THR A 284 4.15 -8.07 9.57
C THR A 284 4.57 -7.62 8.18
N GLY A 285 5.69 -6.91 8.09
CA GLY A 285 6.25 -6.36 6.87
C GLY A 285 6.33 -4.83 6.91
N PHE A 286 6.64 -4.25 5.77
CA PHE A 286 6.75 -2.80 5.62
C PHE A 286 5.37 -2.15 5.50
N GLU A 287 5.12 -1.16 6.34
CA GLU A 287 3.87 -0.39 6.36
C GLU A 287 4.14 1.12 6.28
N VAL A 288 3.25 1.84 5.61
CA VAL A 288 3.22 3.30 5.56
C VAL A 288 2.08 3.80 6.44
N LEU A 289 2.44 4.60 7.44
CA LEU A 289 1.49 5.27 8.30
C LEU A 289 1.30 6.71 7.83
N THR A 290 0.06 7.13 7.67
CA THR A 290 -0.28 8.52 7.40
C THR A 290 -0.99 9.11 8.61
N ALA A 291 -0.45 10.18 9.16
CA ALA A 291 -1.14 10.97 10.19
C ALA A 291 -1.77 12.21 9.58
N ALA A 292 -2.95 12.53 10.06
CA ALA A 292 -3.75 13.66 9.60
C ALA A 292 -4.42 14.37 10.78
N ALA A 293 -4.36 15.69 10.81
CA ALA A 293 -5.08 16.52 11.80
C ALA A 293 -5.54 17.83 11.15
N PRO A 294 -6.66 18.42 11.61
CA PRO A 294 -7.09 19.73 11.12
C PRO A 294 -6.00 20.78 11.31
N GLY A 295 -5.75 21.58 10.30
CA GLY A 295 -4.72 22.63 10.33
C GLY A 295 -3.30 22.15 10.00
N TYR A 296 -3.12 20.91 9.64
CA TYR A 296 -1.81 20.31 9.30
C TYR A 296 -1.82 19.68 7.92
N ASN A 297 -0.66 19.71 7.25
CA ASN A 297 -0.36 18.81 6.13
C ASN A 297 -0.32 17.37 6.64
N ASP A 298 -0.80 16.43 5.83
CA ASP A 298 -0.64 15.00 6.16
C ASP A 298 0.85 14.66 6.28
N GLY A 299 1.20 14.01 7.38
CA GLY A 299 2.55 13.50 7.63
C GLY A 299 2.58 12.00 7.40
N THR A 300 3.72 11.50 6.93
CA THR A 300 3.94 10.07 6.75
C THR A 300 5.15 9.59 7.51
N ALA A 301 5.10 8.37 7.99
CA ALA A 301 6.24 7.62 8.48
C ALA A 301 6.11 6.17 8.04
N THR A 302 7.19 5.45 8.09
CA THR A 302 7.26 4.04 7.72
C THR A 302 7.61 3.19 8.93
N ALA A 303 7.15 1.95 8.93
CA ALA A 303 7.49 0.97 9.94
C ALA A 303 7.76 -0.39 9.29
N ASP A 304 8.85 -1.04 9.67
CA ASP A 304 9.09 -2.44 9.39
C ASP A 304 8.60 -3.23 10.60
N ILE A 305 7.40 -3.83 10.47
CA ILE A 305 6.69 -4.52 11.56
C ILE A 305 7.20 -5.97 11.65
N GLY A 306 7.85 -6.31 12.75
CA GLY A 306 8.19 -7.69 13.09
C GLY A 306 7.11 -8.36 13.90
N VAL A 307 7.26 -9.66 14.17
CA VAL A 307 6.34 -10.44 15.01
C VAL A 307 6.41 -9.95 16.45
N GLY A 308 5.23 -9.79 17.09
CA GLY A 308 5.10 -9.42 18.50
C GLY A 308 5.21 -7.92 18.77
N ASP A 309 5.67 -7.57 19.97
CA ASP A 309 5.64 -6.20 20.51
C ASP A 309 6.96 -5.45 20.39
N ASP A 310 8.06 -6.15 20.07
CA ASP A 310 9.40 -5.57 20.00
C ASP A 310 9.64 -4.86 18.66
N ASN A 311 8.81 -3.85 18.39
CA ASN A 311 8.92 -3.01 17.20
C ASN A 311 9.37 -1.60 17.57
N PRO A 312 10.19 -0.95 16.73
CA PRO A 312 10.62 0.43 16.97
C PRO A 312 9.44 1.39 17.12
N GLU A 313 9.59 2.39 17.95
CA GLU A 313 8.61 3.44 18.13
C GLU A 313 8.57 4.34 16.89
N VAL A 314 7.37 4.63 16.37
CA VAL A 314 7.17 5.42 15.16
C VAL A 314 6.87 6.87 15.51
N ILE A 315 7.61 7.81 14.96
CA ILE A 315 7.32 9.24 15.10
C ILE A 315 6.84 9.79 13.76
N ILE A 316 5.63 10.35 13.74
CA ILE A 316 5.06 11.01 12.58
C ILE A 316 5.03 12.51 12.84
N TYR A 317 5.76 13.27 12.03
CA TYR A 317 5.77 14.72 12.12
C TYR A 317 4.70 15.31 11.23
N LEU A 318 3.89 16.22 11.79
CA LEU A 318 2.97 17.06 11.05
C LEU A 318 3.51 18.47 10.93
N GLU A 319 3.33 19.08 9.76
CA GLU A 319 3.66 20.48 9.50
C GLU A 319 2.37 21.28 9.39
N GLN A 320 2.33 22.47 9.99
CA GLN A 320 1.15 23.33 9.87
C GLN A 320 0.85 23.64 8.40
N GLY A 321 -0.40 23.42 8.00
CA GLY A 321 -0.86 23.65 6.66
C GLY A 321 -1.06 25.13 6.35
N ARG A 322 -0.89 25.50 5.08
CA ARG A 322 -1.27 26.84 4.62
C ARG A 322 -2.78 26.93 4.44
N GLN A 323 -3.31 28.14 4.64
CA GLN A 323 -4.69 28.45 4.26
C GLN A 323 -4.77 28.81 2.78
N VAL A 324 -5.82 28.35 2.11
CA VAL A 324 -6.13 28.69 0.73
C VAL A 324 -7.63 28.93 0.58
N VAL A 325 -8.00 29.58 -0.50
CA VAL A 325 -9.41 29.82 -0.81
C VAL A 325 -9.92 28.75 -1.77
N PHE A 326 -10.97 28.04 -1.37
CA PHE A 326 -11.77 27.17 -2.22
C PHE A 326 -13.23 27.69 -2.23
N ASP A 327 -13.75 27.99 -3.42
CA ASP A 327 -15.11 28.50 -3.62
C ASP A 327 -15.53 29.60 -2.60
N LYS A 328 -14.66 30.60 -2.40
CA LYS A 328 -14.83 31.73 -1.46
C LYS A 328 -14.72 31.38 0.03
N MET A 329 -14.42 30.14 0.38
CA MET A 329 -14.15 29.72 1.76
C MET A 329 -12.63 29.58 1.95
N GLU A 330 -12.12 30.05 3.08
CA GLU A 330 -10.78 29.71 3.49
C GLU A 330 -10.77 28.29 4.02
N ILE A 331 -9.91 27.44 3.45
CA ILE A 331 -9.69 26.07 3.89
C ILE A 331 -8.23 25.86 4.24
N THR A 332 -8.00 25.04 5.22
CA THR A 332 -6.65 24.64 5.66
C THR A 332 -6.40 23.19 5.24
N VAL A 333 -5.15 22.85 5.03
CA VAL A 333 -4.78 21.45 4.81
C VAL A 333 -5.28 20.59 5.96
N GLY A 334 -5.79 19.41 5.64
CA GLY A 334 -6.45 18.49 6.58
C GLY A 334 -7.96 18.72 6.73
N GLU A 335 -8.49 19.86 6.30
CA GLU A 335 -9.94 20.13 6.36
C GLU A 335 -10.69 19.48 5.20
N SER A 336 -11.91 19.03 5.50
CA SER A 336 -12.86 18.49 4.52
C SER A 336 -13.96 19.52 4.22
N VAL A 337 -14.30 19.61 2.95
CA VAL A 337 -15.42 20.45 2.45
C VAL A 337 -16.41 19.54 1.75
N GLU A 338 -17.69 19.66 2.10
CA GLU A 338 -18.75 18.97 1.36
C GLU A 338 -18.91 19.62 -0.02
N LEU A 339 -18.87 18.79 -1.07
CA LEU A 339 -19.16 19.21 -2.43
C LEU A 339 -20.66 19.20 -2.64
N ASN A 340 -21.25 20.40 -2.62
CA ASN A 340 -22.67 20.56 -2.79
C ASN A 340 -23.11 20.18 -4.21
N ASN A 341 -24.33 19.63 -4.35
CA ASN A 341 -24.92 19.29 -5.65
C ASN A 341 -24.19 18.20 -6.47
N ILE A 342 -23.36 17.37 -5.86
CA ILE A 342 -22.87 16.15 -6.52
C ILE A 342 -23.98 15.09 -6.43
N LEU A 343 -24.75 14.97 -7.50
CA LEU A 343 -25.95 14.13 -7.54
C LEU A 343 -25.75 12.91 -8.44
N PHE A 344 -26.27 11.79 -7.99
CA PHE A 344 -26.32 10.53 -8.72
C PHE A 344 -27.74 9.97 -8.70
N ASP A 345 -28.06 9.18 -9.71
CA ASP A 345 -29.28 8.39 -9.66
C ASP A 345 -29.15 7.25 -8.62
N GLN A 346 -30.28 6.72 -8.18
CA GLN A 346 -30.30 5.61 -7.23
C GLN A 346 -29.50 4.42 -7.79
N ALA A 347 -28.60 3.88 -6.96
CA ALA A 347 -27.71 2.77 -7.30
C ALA A 347 -26.81 2.99 -8.53
N LYS A 348 -26.68 4.25 -9.03
CA LYS A 348 -25.78 4.58 -10.14
C LYS A 348 -24.59 5.43 -9.68
N ALA A 349 -23.53 5.40 -10.47
CA ALA A 349 -22.30 6.20 -10.29
C ALA A 349 -22.07 7.19 -11.46
N GLU A 350 -23.02 7.32 -12.38
CA GLU A 350 -22.95 8.27 -13.47
C GLU A 350 -23.21 9.70 -12.96
N ILE A 351 -22.29 10.62 -13.27
CA ILE A 351 -22.38 12.01 -12.84
C ILE A 351 -23.45 12.73 -13.65
N LYS A 352 -24.37 13.38 -12.97
CA LYS A 352 -25.38 14.22 -13.65
C LYS A 352 -24.74 15.49 -14.20
N GLU A 353 -25.24 15.98 -15.33
CA GLU A 353 -24.75 17.23 -15.92
C GLU A 353 -24.83 18.42 -14.95
N THR A 354 -25.85 18.44 -14.08
CA THR A 354 -26.03 19.45 -13.04
C THR A 354 -24.95 19.41 -11.94
N SER A 355 -24.19 18.34 -11.83
CA SER A 355 -23.08 18.18 -10.87
C SER A 355 -21.74 18.68 -11.39
N LYS A 356 -21.59 18.80 -12.72
CA LYS A 356 -20.31 19.19 -13.34
C LYS A 356 -19.82 20.58 -12.90
N PRO A 357 -20.66 21.61 -12.74
CA PRO A 357 -20.21 22.92 -12.25
C PRO A 357 -19.52 22.86 -10.88
N GLU A 358 -19.94 21.95 -9.99
CA GLU A 358 -19.29 21.77 -8.69
C GLU A 358 -17.91 21.13 -8.84
N LEU A 359 -17.79 20.12 -9.71
CA LEU A 359 -16.50 19.51 -10.03
C LEU A 359 -15.57 20.49 -10.76
N ASP A 360 -16.11 21.42 -11.54
CA ASP A 360 -15.32 22.46 -12.21
C ASP A 360 -14.70 23.45 -11.21
N LYS A 361 -15.29 23.65 -10.03
CA LYS A 361 -14.65 24.41 -8.93
C LYS A 361 -13.43 23.69 -8.39
N VAL A 362 -13.54 22.37 -8.17
CA VAL A 362 -12.40 21.53 -7.77
C VAL A 362 -11.30 21.54 -8.84
N LEU A 363 -11.67 21.42 -10.11
CA LEU A 363 -10.77 21.54 -11.25
C LEU A 363 -10.04 22.88 -11.27
N ALA A 364 -10.76 23.98 -11.10
CA ALA A 364 -10.18 25.33 -11.05
C ALA A 364 -9.19 25.47 -9.89
N PHE A 365 -9.56 24.98 -8.71
CA PHE A 365 -8.71 24.95 -7.53
C PHE A 365 -7.39 24.19 -7.80
N LEU A 366 -7.47 22.96 -8.34
CA LEU A 366 -6.29 22.15 -8.65
C LEU A 366 -5.41 22.75 -9.76
N LYS A 367 -5.99 23.48 -10.70
CA LYS A 367 -5.24 24.21 -11.73
C LYS A 367 -4.51 25.42 -11.16
N ALA A 368 -5.14 26.15 -10.23
CA ALA A 368 -4.55 27.30 -9.56
C ALA A 368 -3.43 26.91 -8.56
N ASN A 369 -3.54 25.73 -7.95
CA ASN A 369 -2.62 25.23 -6.94
C ASN A 369 -1.95 23.94 -7.47
N THR A 370 -0.85 24.08 -8.22
CA THR A 370 -0.21 22.98 -8.96
C THR A 370 0.32 21.86 -8.07
N ASP A 371 0.69 22.16 -6.83
CA ASP A 371 1.23 21.22 -5.86
C ASP A 371 0.16 20.63 -4.92
N ALA A 372 -1.08 21.15 -5.00
CA ALA A 372 -2.16 20.66 -4.16
C ALA A 372 -2.53 19.21 -4.49
N GLU A 373 -2.67 18.42 -3.44
CA GLU A 373 -3.23 17.07 -3.48
C GLU A 373 -4.55 17.04 -2.68
N ILE A 374 -5.54 16.31 -3.16
CA ILE A 374 -6.85 16.19 -2.52
C ILE A 374 -7.28 14.73 -2.39
N GLU A 375 -8.16 14.50 -1.41
CA GLU A 375 -8.97 13.30 -1.31
C GLU A 375 -10.41 13.61 -1.70
N LEU A 376 -11.02 12.80 -2.54
CA LEU A 376 -12.47 12.77 -2.75
C LEU A 376 -13.04 11.56 -2.02
N SER A 377 -13.94 11.78 -1.08
CA SER A 377 -14.57 10.73 -0.30
C SER A 377 -16.08 10.67 -0.52
N GLY A 378 -16.58 9.45 -0.73
CA GLY A 378 -17.98 9.17 -0.98
C GLY A 378 -18.66 8.47 0.19
N HIS A 379 -19.89 8.91 0.50
CA HIS A 379 -20.67 8.41 1.62
C HIS A 379 -22.07 8.01 1.17
N THR A 380 -22.68 7.08 1.88
CA THR A 380 -24.07 6.66 1.70
C THR A 380 -24.85 6.76 3.02
N SER A 381 -26.16 6.63 2.94
CA SER A 381 -26.95 6.26 4.10
C SER A 381 -26.66 4.80 4.50
N SER A 382 -27.18 4.40 5.68
CA SER A 382 -27.06 3.03 6.18
C SER A 382 -28.07 2.05 5.55
N GLU A 383 -28.85 2.48 4.56
CA GLU A 383 -29.83 1.63 3.91
C GLU A 383 -29.18 0.63 2.96
N GLY A 384 -29.58 -0.63 3.09
CA GLY A 384 -29.08 -1.70 2.24
C GLY A 384 -27.78 -2.37 2.72
N ASP A 385 -27.15 -3.13 1.85
CA ASP A 385 -25.94 -3.87 2.15
C ASP A 385 -24.73 -2.93 2.25
N ALA A 386 -23.96 -3.06 3.33
CA ALA A 386 -22.83 -2.16 3.62
C ALA A 386 -21.68 -2.33 2.61
N ALA A 387 -21.42 -3.55 2.13
CA ALA A 387 -20.36 -3.80 1.15
C ALA A 387 -20.75 -3.22 -0.21
N PHE A 388 -22.00 -3.38 -0.63
CA PHE A 388 -22.55 -2.74 -1.82
C PHE A 388 -22.43 -1.21 -1.72
N ASN A 389 -22.76 -0.62 -0.56
CA ASN A 389 -22.70 0.82 -0.33
C ASN A 389 -21.26 1.36 -0.38
N ARG A 390 -20.27 0.62 0.16
CA ARG A 390 -18.85 0.99 0.02
C ARG A 390 -18.43 0.98 -1.45
N SER A 391 -18.76 -0.09 -2.18
CA SER A 391 -18.48 -0.19 -3.62
C SER A 391 -19.16 0.94 -4.41
N LEU A 392 -20.43 1.23 -4.16
CA LEU A 392 -21.16 2.28 -4.84
C LEU A 392 -20.58 3.67 -4.57
N SER A 393 -20.26 3.99 -3.31
CA SER A 393 -19.66 5.26 -2.95
C SER A 393 -18.26 5.44 -3.56
N TYR A 394 -17.45 4.39 -3.61
CA TYR A 394 -16.18 4.40 -4.32
C TYR A 394 -16.34 4.66 -5.82
N LYS A 395 -17.26 3.97 -6.51
CA LYS A 395 -17.52 4.18 -7.94
C LYS A 395 -17.97 5.61 -8.24
N ARG A 396 -18.72 6.22 -7.35
CA ARG A 396 -19.17 7.61 -7.46
C ARG A 396 -18.02 8.61 -7.41
N VAL A 397 -17.16 8.51 -6.39
CA VAL A 397 -16.01 9.43 -6.29
C VAL A 397 -14.94 9.14 -7.33
N LYS A 398 -14.81 7.88 -7.77
CA LYS A 398 -13.97 7.55 -8.92
C LYS A 398 -14.47 8.26 -10.19
N ALA A 399 -15.76 8.27 -10.45
CA ALA A 399 -16.32 9.00 -11.59
C ALA A 399 -16.04 10.51 -11.49
N CYS A 400 -16.13 11.10 -10.27
CA CYS A 400 -15.75 12.50 -10.04
C CYS A 400 -14.27 12.75 -10.36
N ARG A 401 -13.35 11.88 -9.88
CA ARG A 401 -11.92 11.93 -10.22
C ARG A 401 -11.71 11.84 -11.73
N ASP A 402 -12.31 10.84 -12.36
CA ASP A 402 -12.12 10.59 -13.80
C ASP A 402 -12.56 11.79 -14.64
N TYR A 403 -13.64 12.48 -14.23
CA TYR A 403 -14.05 13.74 -14.85
C TYR A 403 -12.95 14.80 -14.73
N ILE A 404 -12.40 15.02 -13.53
CA ILE A 404 -11.36 16.03 -13.29
C ILE A 404 -10.06 15.67 -14.05
N VAL A 405 -9.66 14.40 -14.02
CA VAL A 405 -8.48 13.87 -14.73
C VAL A 405 -8.64 14.04 -16.25
N SER A 406 -9.84 13.81 -16.80
CA SER A 406 -10.12 14.04 -18.23
C SER A 406 -9.91 15.49 -18.69
N LYS A 407 -9.87 16.44 -17.73
CA LYS A 407 -9.61 17.87 -17.94
C LYS A 407 -8.14 18.26 -17.71
N GLY A 408 -7.25 17.28 -17.59
CA GLY A 408 -5.80 17.47 -17.58
C GLY A 408 -5.14 17.54 -16.20
N ILE A 409 -5.84 17.15 -15.12
CA ILE A 409 -5.22 16.99 -13.80
C ILE A 409 -4.55 15.61 -13.69
N ASP A 410 -3.34 15.57 -13.12
CA ASP A 410 -2.64 14.31 -12.83
C ASP A 410 -3.47 13.47 -11.81
N PRO A 411 -3.81 12.21 -12.14
CA PRO A 411 -4.54 11.33 -11.23
C PRO A 411 -3.83 11.10 -9.90
N GLY A 412 -2.50 11.21 -9.83
CA GLY A 412 -1.72 11.11 -8.60
C GLY A 412 -2.01 12.21 -7.57
N ARG A 413 -2.63 13.30 -8.00
CA ARG A 413 -3.04 14.42 -7.13
C ARG A 413 -4.42 14.24 -6.51
N ILE A 414 -5.17 13.19 -6.87
CA ILE A 414 -6.54 12.97 -6.42
C ILE A 414 -6.68 11.54 -5.88
N LEU A 415 -6.75 11.41 -4.56
CA LEU A 415 -7.12 10.15 -3.92
C LEU A 415 -8.64 9.99 -3.91
N VAL A 416 -9.11 8.75 -3.95
CA VAL A 416 -10.55 8.45 -3.87
C VAL A 416 -10.83 7.37 -2.84
N TYR A 417 -11.84 7.61 -1.98
CA TYR A 417 -12.26 6.67 -0.97
C TYR A 417 -13.79 6.52 -0.93
N GLY A 418 -14.27 5.28 -0.93
CA GLY A 418 -15.67 4.94 -0.72
C GLY A 418 -15.88 4.46 0.71
N TYR A 419 -16.34 5.34 1.60
CA TYR A 419 -16.63 4.98 2.98
C TYR A 419 -18.00 4.32 3.16
N GLY A 420 -18.89 4.38 2.14
CA GLY A 420 -20.24 3.84 2.29
C GLY A 420 -20.94 4.45 3.52
N PRO A 421 -21.54 3.60 4.39
CA PRO A 421 -22.25 4.06 5.56
C PRO A 421 -21.36 4.29 6.79
N ASP A 422 -20.05 4.07 6.72
CA ASP A 422 -19.18 3.95 7.90
C ASP A 422 -18.86 5.30 8.57
N ARG A 423 -19.09 6.43 7.87
CA ARG A 423 -18.82 7.78 8.38
C ARG A 423 -20.05 8.69 8.26
N PRO A 424 -21.13 8.44 9.02
CA PRO A 424 -22.30 9.28 9.00
C PRO A 424 -22.03 10.62 9.70
N VAL A 425 -22.53 11.73 9.16
CA VAL A 425 -22.48 13.07 9.78
C VAL A 425 -23.68 13.36 10.65
N VAL A 426 -24.77 12.63 10.44
CA VAL A 426 -25.99 12.64 11.26
C VAL A 426 -26.56 11.23 11.40
N SER A 427 -27.47 11.00 12.35
CA SER A 427 -28.15 9.71 12.49
C SER A 427 -28.93 9.34 11.21
N ASN A 428 -29.12 8.07 10.93
CA ASN A 428 -29.82 7.58 9.73
C ASN A 428 -31.32 7.34 9.95
N ASP A 429 -31.93 7.93 10.98
CA ASP A 429 -33.30 7.69 11.45
C ASP A 429 -34.38 8.33 10.56
N THR A 430 -34.06 9.44 9.90
CA THR A 430 -35.01 10.14 9.01
C THR A 430 -34.46 10.21 7.58
N GLU A 431 -35.35 10.35 6.57
CA GLU A 431 -34.91 10.55 5.20
C GLU A 431 -34.12 11.84 5.01
N SER A 432 -34.45 12.89 5.73
CA SER A 432 -33.67 14.14 5.71
C SER A 432 -32.23 13.93 6.18
N ASN A 433 -32.05 13.12 7.22
CA ASN A 433 -30.73 12.79 7.75
C ASN A 433 -29.96 11.83 6.81
N ARG A 434 -30.65 10.82 6.27
CA ARG A 434 -30.06 9.94 5.26
C ARG A 434 -29.59 10.69 4.02
N ALA A 435 -30.35 11.71 3.59
CA ALA A 435 -29.97 12.58 2.48
C ALA A 435 -28.67 13.34 2.76
N LYS A 436 -28.44 13.81 3.99
CA LYS A 436 -27.17 14.45 4.40
C LYS A 436 -26.01 13.47 4.44
N ASN A 437 -26.26 12.21 4.78
CA ASN A 437 -25.23 11.18 4.77
C ASN A 437 -24.83 10.76 3.35
N ARG A 438 -25.70 10.92 2.33
CA ARG A 438 -25.40 10.67 0.91
C ARG A 438 -24.71 11.88 0.30
N ARG A 439 -23.40 11.99 0.50
CA ARG A 439 -22.59 13.15 0.12
C ARG A 439 -21.26 12.76 -0.50
N VAL A 440 -20.59 13.73 -1.11
CA VAL A 440 -19.19 13.68 -1.53
C VAL A 440 -18.46 14.81 -0.81
N GLU A 441 -17.32 14.50 -0.25
CA GLU A 441 -16.42 15.47 0.38
C GLU A 441 -15.11 15.58 -0.39
N MET A 442 -14.53 16.77 -0.38
CA MET A 442 -13.15 17.03 -0.79
C MET A 442 -12.34 17.39 0.45
N ARG A 443 -11.25 16.69 0.69
CA ARG A 443 -10.27 17.01 1.74
C ARG A 443 -8.97 17.47 1.11
N LEU A 444 -8.44 18.60 1.55
CA LEU A 444 -7.13 19.06 1.12
C LEU A 444 -6.05 18.30 1.88
N LEU A 445 -5.17 17.58 1.15
CA LEU A 445 -4.12 16.74 1.75
C LEU A 445 -2.78 17.46 1.82
N LYS A 446 -2.50 18.29 0.81
CA LYS A 446 -1.23 19.00 0.64
C LYS A 446 -1.42 20.24 -0.22
N LEU A 447 -0.50 21.21 -0.02
CA LEU A 447 -0.37 22.45 -0.79
C LEU A 447 1.08 22.69 -1.19
#